data_77a9247bca0df4391abdf7a39fc61a5a
#
_entry.id   77a9247bca0df4391abdf7a39fc61a5a
#
_cell.length_a   1.000
_cell.length_b   1.000
_cell.length_c   1.000
_cell.angle_alpha   90.00
_cell.angle_beta   90.00
_cell.angle_gamma   90.00
#
_symmetry.space_group_name_H-M   'P 1'
#
loop_
_entity.id
_entity.type
_entity.pdbx_description
1 polymer ?
#
loop_
_entity_poly.entity_id
_entity_poly.type
_entity_poly.pdbx_seq_one_letter_code
_entity_poly.pdbx_strand_id
1 'polypeptide(L)'
;FHRVLMLLFFGFLPTSLAWAAPAQQLFGDWLVTCNNQNYCVTRNVGLHHGLVMTLSRSAGAATDAALRIELGGVGNPVAALAAIGPRLQLDGKPLHFDGKHWQIADKLIKTGDSVSIDAFLQQAQEGKEITLQNGLQSISLKGLKAALLFIDNRQKRVGSETAWVGKGEEPPLSVPPAPALRTVGKAEVAQSPLSRDELNELIDYGNERMNASPCSLDPFRREIRVTALTDEKVLLMTSCEAGAYNTVWLAWLVSRKTPHLARQVRL
;
A
#
# COMPACT_ATOMS: atom_id res chain seq x y z
N PHE A 1 46.36 -47.35 17.65
CA PHE A 1 44.97 -47.00 17.98
C PHE A 1 44.83 -45.48 18.03
N HIS A 2 44.40 -44.84 16.89
CA HIS A 2 44.09 -43.43 16.85
C HIS A 2 42.56 -43.26 16.88
N ARG A 3 42.03 -42.67 17.92
CA ARG A 3 40.62 -42.27 18.01
C ARG A 3 40.51 -40.87 17.42
N VAL A 4 39.86 -40.74 16.25
CA VAL A 4 39.47 -39.49 15.65
C VAL A 4 38.19 -39.03 16.34
N LEU A 5 38.23 -37.94 17.09
CA LEU A 5 37.08 -37.26 17.71
C LEU A 5 36.48 -36.32 16.71
N MET A 6 35.35 -36.71 16.13
CA MET A 6 34.59 -35.91 15.17
C MET A 6 33.69 -34.90 15.94
N LEU A 7 34.12 -33.63 16.01
CA LEU A 7 33.35 -32.52 16.56
C LEU A 7 32.30 -32.10 15.55
N LEU A 8 31.01 -32.44 15.84
CA LEU A 8 29.85 -31.93 15.13
C LEU A 8 29.64 -30.46 15.54
N PHE A 9 30.05 -29.53 14.66
CA PHE A 9 29.65 -28.12 14.73
C PHE A 9 28.19 -27.99 14.31
N PHE A 10 27.27 -27.88 15.26
CA PHE A 10 25.91 -27.42 15.04
C PHE A 10 25.97 -25.92 14.81
N GLY A 11 26.00 -25.50 13.53
CA GLY A 11 25.89 -24.11 13.14
C GLY A 11 24.50 -23.60 13.45
N PHE A 12 24.35 -22.77 14.47
CA PHE A 12 23.19 -21.92 14.66
C PHE A 12 23.13 -20.91 13.49
N LEU A 13 22.34 -21.22 12.47
CA LEU A 13 21.94 -20.24 11.47
C LEU A 13 21.00 -19.24 12.17
N PRO A 14 21.34 -17.94 12.23
CA PRO A 14 20.41 -16.95 12.72
C PRO A 14 19.22 -16.92 11.75
N THR A 15 18.05 -17.30 12.21
CA THR A 15 16.78 -17.04 11.51
C THR A 15 16.60 -15.53 11.47
N SER A 16 17.07 -14.90 10.40
CA SER A 16 16.73 -13.52 10.09
C SER A 16 15.21 -13.46 9.93
N LEU A 17 14.54 -12.85 10.89
CA LEU A 17 13.14 -12.46 10.77
C LEU A 17 13.06 -11.51 9.55
N ALA A 18 12.78 -12.07 8.40
CA ALA A 18 12.56 -11.29 7.18
C ALA A 18 11.28 -10.47 7.38
N TRP A 19 11.45 -9.21 7.69
CA TRP A 19 10.36 -8.27 7.83
C TRP A 19 9.87 -7.94 6.44
N ALA A 20 8.57 -8.10 6.19
CA ALA A 20 7.99 -7.75 4.92
C ALA A 20 8.08 -6.23 4.73
N ALA A 21 8.86 -5.80 3.75
CA ALA A 21 8.90 -4.41 3.33
C ALA A 21 7.65 -4.11 2.47
N PRO A 22 7.10 -2.89 2.51
CA PRO A 22 6.09 -2.46 1.55
C PRO A 22 6.55 -2.69 0.12
N ALA A 23 5.64 -3.04 -0.78
CA ALA A 23 5.94 -3.29 -2.18
C ALA A 23 4.90 -2.64 -3.07
N GLN A 24 5.36 -2.06 -4.19
CA GLN A 24 4.51 -1.54 -5.24
C GLN A 24 5.04 -2.05 -6.57
N GLN A 25 4.17 -2.64 -7.40
CA GLN A 25 4.57 -3.18 -8.70
C GLN A 25 3.45 -3.06 -9.72
N LEU A 26 3.84 -2.74 -10.96
CA LEU A 26 2.96 -2.65 -12.11
C LEU A 26 3.03 -3.95 -12.92
N PHE A 27 1.86 -4.47 -13.29
CA PHE A 27 1.68 -5.65 -14.16
C PHE A 27 0.75 -5.27 -15.32
N GLY A 28 1.30 -4.97 -16.48
CA GLY A 28 0.49 -4.45 -17.58
C GLY A 28 -0.30 -3.20 -17.16
N ASP A 29 -1.62 -3.30 -17.15
CA ASP A 29 -2.51 -2.20 -16.77
C ASP A 29 -2.99 -2.28 -15.29
N TRP A 30 -2.30 -3.05 -14.45
CA TRP A 30 -2.66 -3.28 -13.05
C TRP A 30 -1.54 -2.90 -12.09
N LEU A 31 -1.85 -2.04 -11.14
CA LEU A 31 -0.94 -1.66 -10.06
C LEU A 31 -1.27 -2.44 -8.80
N VAL A 32 -0.27 -3.09 -8.22
CA VAL A 32 -0.37 -3.74 -6.91
C VAL A 32 0.42 -2.94 -5.88
N THR A 33 -0.18 -2.69 -4.74
CA THR A 33 0.48 -2.11 -3.57
C THR A 33 0.22 -3.00 -2.35
N CYS A 34 1.28 -3.41 -1.67
CA CYS A 34 1.20 -4.17 -0.43
C CYS A 34 1.91 -3.41 0.69
N ASN A 35 1.30 -3.33 1.86
CA ASN A 35 1.93 -2.75 3.04
C ASN A 35 2.86 -3.76 3.76
N ASN A 36 3.44 -3.34 4.88
CA ASN A 36 4.34 -4.17 5.68
C ASN A 36 3.66 -5.34 6.41
N GLN A 37 2.33 -5.40 6.43
CA GLN A 37 1.55 -6.55 6.90
C GLN A 37 1.08 -7.47 5.77
N ASN A 38 1.54 -7.24 4.54
CA ASN A 38 1.09 -7.92 3.34
C ASN A 38 -0.43 -7.78 3.09
N TYR A 39 -1.07 -6.70 3.61
CA TYR A 39 -2.35 -6.28 3.07
C TYR A 39 -2.09 -5.71 1.68
N CYS A 40 -2.69 -6.31 0.67
CA CYS A 40 -2.46 -5.98 -0.73
C CYS A 40 -3.72 -5.41 -1.36
N VAL A 41 -3.52 -4.38 -2.19
CA VAL A 41 -4.55 -3.77 -3.03
C VAL A 41 -4.06 -3.78 -4.46
N THR A 42 -4.91 -4.20 -5.39
CA THR A 42 -4.66 -4.04 -6.83
C THR A 42 -5.79 -3.30 -7.49
N ARG A 43 -5.45 -2.45 -8.47
CA ARG A 43 -6.42 -1.71 -9.28
C ARG A 43 -5.91 -1.52 -10.70
N ASN A 44 -6.83 -1.37 -11.65
CA ASN A 44 -6.47 -0.96 -13.01
C ASN A 44 -5.98 0.50 -13.02
N VAL A 45 -4.93 0.76 -13.80
CA VAL A 45 -4.30 2.10 -13.96
C VAL A 45 -4.16 2.50 -15.44
N GLY A 46 -4.55 1.63 -16.35
CA GLY A 46 -4.65 1.95 -17.77
C GLY A 46 -5.78 2.93 -18.08
N LEU A 47 -5.94 3.26 -19.34
CA LEU A 47 -7.05 4.12 -19.79
C LEU A 47 -8.40 3.45 -19.52
N HIS A 48 -9.26 4.10 -18.75
CA HIS A 48 -10.51 3.48 -18.25
C HIS A 48 -11.74 4.40 -18.30
N HIS A 49 -11.57 5.66 -18.65
CA HIS A 49 -12.66 6.66 -18.73
C HIS A 49 -13.55 6.69 -17.48
N GLY A 50 -12.97 6.53 -16.30
CA GLY A 50 -13.67 6.58 -15.02
C GLY A 50 -14.13 5.22 -14.46
N LEU A 51 -14.05 4.12 -15.20
CA LEU A 51 -14.39 2.79 -14.67
C LEU A 51 -13.17 2.16 -13.99
N VAL A 52 -13.26 1.93 -12.69
CA VAL A 52 -12.15 1.41 -11.88
C VAL A 52 -12.57 0.16 -11.13
N MET A 53 -11.78 -0.89 -11.24
CA MET A 53 -11.90 -2.09 -10.40
C MET A 53 -10.77 -2.12 -9.37
N THR A 54 -11.14 -2.31 -8.13
CA THR A 54 -10.21 -2.44 -7.01
C THR A 54 -10.46 -3.76 -6.30
N LEU A 55 -9.41 -4.50 -6.04
CA LEU A 55 -9.42 -5.73 -5.28
C LEU A 55 -8.41 -5.64 -4.14
N SER A 56 -8.82 -6.01 -2.94
CA SER A 56 -7.96 -6.01 -1.76
C SER A 56 -8.08 -7.31 -0.98
N ARG A 57 -7.01 -7.69 -0.27
CA ARG A 57 -7.01 -8.86 0.62
C ARG A 57 -5.96 -8.72 1.72
N SER A 58 -6.35 -9.10 2.92
CA SER A 58 -5.44 -9.23 4.06
C SER A 58 -4.60 -10.51 3.95
N ALA A 59 -3.39 -10.51 4.53
CA ALA A 59 -2.62 -11.73 4.74
C ALA A 59 -3.20 -12.55 5.90
N GLY A 60 -2.82 -13.83 5.96
CA GLY A 60 -3.31 -14.76 6.99
C GLY A 60 -4.38 -15.72 6.46
N ALA A 61 -4.73 -16.71 7.26
CA ALA A 61 -5.68 -17.76 6.89
C ALA A 61 -7.11 -17.24 6.67
N ALA A 62 -7.49 -16.15 7.33
CA ALA A 62 -8.79 -15.53 7.15
C ALA A 62 -8.95 -14.92 5.75
N THR A 63 -10.10 -15.11 5.15
CA THR A 63 -10.44 -14.54 3.83
C THR A 63 -11.09 -13.17 4.02
N ASP A 64 -10.28 -12.18 4.34
CA ASP A 64 -10.72 -10.78 4.36
C ASP A 64 -10.35 -10.14 3.02
N ALA A 65 -11.23 -10.33 2.05
CA ALA A 65 -11.09 -9.80 0.70
C ALA A 65 -12.27 -8.90 0.36
N ALA A 66 -12.02 -7.90 -0.49
CA ALA A 66 -13.08 -7.04 -1.02
C ALA A 66 -12.80 -6.73 -2.48
N LEU A 67 -13.84 -6.81 -3.29
CA LEU A 67 -13.84 -6.42 -4.69
C LEU A 67 -14.88 -5.32 -4.91
N ARG A 68 -14.48 -4.27 -5.62
CA ARG A 68 -15.37 -3.19 -6.03
C ARG A 68 -15.09 -2.78 -7.47
N ILE A 69 -16.16 -2.46 -8.19
CA ILE A 69 -16.11 -1.80 -9.50
C ILE A 69 -16.92 -0.53 -9.38
N GLU A 70 -16.31 0.58 -9.74
CA GLU A 70 -16.94 1.90 -9.58
C GLU A 70 -16.76 2.76 -10.81
N LEU A 71 -17.75 3.57 -11.09
CA LEU A 71 -17.73 4.61 -12.10
C LEU A 71 -17.57 5.95 -11.40
N GLY A 72 -16.36 6.50 -11.48
CA GLY A 72 -15.99 7.82 -10.97
C GLY A 72 -15.75 8.80 -12.10
N GLY A 73 -15.45 10.04 -11.73
CA GLY A 73 -15.06 11.10 -12.65
C GLY A 73 -15.98 12.30 -12.62
N VAL A 74 -15.37 13.49 -12.64
CA VAL A 74 -16.06 14.76 -12.76
C VAL A 74 -16.50 14.93 -14.21
N GLY A 75 -17.78 15.13 -14.45
CA GLY A 75 -18.29 15.45 -15.78
C GLY A 75 -18.71 14.26 -16.66
N ASN A 76 -18.98 13.09 -16.08
CA ASN A 76 -19.49 11.95 -16.84
C ASN A 76 -21.04 11.92 -16.82
N PRO A 77 -21.71 12.55 -17.79
CA PRO A 77 -23.19 12.71 -17.76
C PRO A 77 -23.96 11.42 -18.05
N VAL A 78 -23.27 10.38 -18.55
CA VAL A 78 -23.91 9.15 -19.05
C VAL A 78 -24.28 8.16 -17.93
N ALA A 79 -23.81 8.38 -16.72
CA ALA A 79 -23.92 7.40 -15.65
C ALA A 79 -25.20 7.52 -14.80
N ALA A 80 -26.05 8.50 -15.05
CA ALA A 80 -27.02 8.95 -14.06
C ALA A 80 -28.32 8.13 -13.97
N LEU A 81 -28.58 7.15 -14.83
CA LEU A 81 -29.93 6.64 -15.00
C LEU A 81 -30.15 5.14 -14.71
N ALA A 82 -29.12 4.34 -14.43
CA ALA A 82 -29.28 2.93 -14.06
C ALA A 82 -28.05 2.36 -13.36
N ALA A 83 -28.28 1.42 -12.45
CA ALA A 83 -27.22 0.67 -11.78
C ALA A 83 -26.19 0.10 -12.76
N ILE A 84 -24.89 0.22 -12.45
CA ILE A 84 -23.84 -0.24 -13.36
C ILE A 84 -23.77 -1.77 -13.49
N GLY A 85 -24.10 -2.51 -12.42
CA GLY A 85 -23.97 -3.97 -12.39
C GLY A 85 -24.57 -4.68 -13.62
N PRO A 86 -25.87 -4.48 -13.94
CA PRO A 86 -26.50 -5.11 -15.10
C PRO A 86 -25.94 -4.67 -16.45
N ARG A 87 -25.15 -3.60 -16.47
CA ARG A 87 -24.57 -3.00 -17.70
C ARG A 87 -23.13 -3.42 -17.94
N LEU A 88 -22.50 -4.13 -16.99
CA LEU A 88 -21.14 -4.62 -17.12
C LEU A 88 -21.10 -5.87 -17.98
N GLN A 89 -20.12 -5.91 -18.87
CA GLN A 89 -19.87 -7.01 -19.79
C GLN A 89 -18.41 -7.44 -19.70
N LEU A 90 -18.15 -8.73 -19.72
CA LEU A 90 -16.81 -9.32 -19.89
C LEU A 90 -16.69 -9.83 -21.32
N ASP A 91 -15.79 -9.25 -22.10
CA ASP A 91 -15.57 -9.59 -23.52
C ASP A 91 -16.89 -9.59 -24.32
N GLY A 92 -17.75 -8.60 -24.06
CA GLY A 92 -19.04 -8.44 -24.72
C GLY A 92 -20.17 -9.32 -24.17
N LYS A 93 -19.89 -10.19 -23.19
CA LYS A 93 -20.92 -11.01 -22.52
C LYS A 93 -21.37 -10.38 -21.22
N PRO A 94 -22.68 -10.29 -20.95
CA PRO A 94 -23.19 -9.72 -19.70
C PRO A 94 -22.64 -10.45 -18.48
N LEU A 95 -22.19 -9.67 -17.49
CA LEU A 95 -21.85 -10.18 -16.16
C LEU A 95 -23.11 -10.26 -15.30
N HIS A 96 -23.22 -11.30 -14.50
CA HIS A 96 -24.35 -11.49 -13.60
C HIS A 96 -23.90 -11.37 -12.15
N PHE A 97 -24.53 -10.46 -11.42
CA PHE A 97 -24.28 -10.20 -10.01
C PHE A 97 -25.56 -10.45 -9.22
N ASP A 98 -25.52 -11.41 -8.32
CA ASP A 98 -26.68 -11.66 -7.47
C ASP A 98 -26.76 -10.63 -6.32
N GLY A 99 -27.96 -10.07 -6.09
CA GLY A 99 -28.17 -9.07 -5.06
C GLY A 99 -28.07 -9.58 -3.61
N LYS A 100 -27.86 -10.89 -3.42
CA LYS A 100 -27.67 -11.47 -2.09
C LYS A 100 -26.22 -11.31 -1.59
N HIS A 101 -25.25 -11.44 -2.50
CA HIS A 101 -23.81 -11.39 -2.17
C HIS A 101 -23.14 -10.14 -2.67
N TRP A 102 -23.77 -9.42 -3.61
CA TRP A 102 -23.27 -8.18 -4.19
C TRP A 102 -24.12 -7.00 -3.80
N GLN A 103 -23.49 -5.95 -3.32
CA GLN A 103 -24.10 -4.63 -3.20
C GLN A 103 -24.06 -3.92 -4.56
N ILE A 104 -25.24 -3.61 -5.13
CA ILE A 104 -25.37 -2.99 -6.45
C ILE A 104 -26.01 -1.61 -6.27
N ALA A 105 -25.29 -0.58 -6.70
CA ALA A 105 -25.75 0.81 -6.70
C ALA A 105 -25.53 1.46 -8.08
N ASP A 106 -25.97 2.68 -8.27
CA ASP A 106 -25.92 3.37 -9.56
C ASP A 106 -24.51 3.46 -10.15
N LYS A 107 -23.50 3.71 -9.33
CA LYS A 107 -22.09 3.89 -9.75
C LYS A 107 -21.13 2.92 -9.10
N LEU A 108 -21.62 1.97 -8.33
CA LEU A 108 -20.79 1.08 -7.54
C LEU A 108 -21.41 -0.31 -7.50
N ILE A 109 -20.58 -1.30 -7.70
CA ILE A 109 -20.85 -2.69 -7.32
C ILE A 109 -19.70 -3.19 -6.45
N LYS A 110 -20.02 -3.87 -5.35
CA LYS A 110 -19.00 -4.40 -4.46
C LYS A 110 -19.44 -5.66 -3.74
N THR A 111 -18.48 -6.48 -3.34
CA THR A 111 -18.69 -7.64 -2.48
C THR A 111 -17.50 -7.87 -1.56
N GLY A 112 -17.74 -8.46 -0.39
CA GLY A 112 -16.75 -9.07 0.48
C GLY A 112 -16.88 -10.59 0.54
N ASP A 113 -17.82 -11.18 -0.19
CA ASP A 113 -18.01 -12.63 -0.22
C ASP A 113 -16.92 -13.33 -1.03
N SER A 114 -16.11 -14.15 -0.37
CA SER A 114 -14.95 -14.82 -0.97
C SER A 114 -15.32 -15.76 -2.12
N VAL A 115 -16.46 -16.42 -2.04
CA VAL A 115 -16.94 -17.33 -3.09
C VAL A 115 -17.31 -16.54 -4.34
N SER A 116 -18.02 -15.43 -4.17
CA SER A 116 -18.38 -14.53 -5.27
C SER A 116 -17.15 -13.88 -5.91
N ILE A 117 -16.17 -13.47 -5.12
CA ILE A 117 -14.89 -12.95 -5.62
C ILE A 117 -14.16 -14.01 -6.43
N ASP A 118 -14.01 -15.21 -5.91
CA ASP A 118 -13.36 -16.32 -6.61
C ASP A 118 -14.04 -16.64 -7.95
N ALA A 119 -15.35 -16.77 -7.96
CA ALA A 119 -16.12 -17.03 -9.17
C ALA A 119 -15.95 -15.93 -10.22
N PHE A 120 -15.95 -14.67 -9.80
CA PHE A 120 -15.71 -13.53 -10.67
C PHE A 120 -14.28 -13.55 -11.23
N LEU A 121 -13.27 -13.75 -10.38
CA LEU A 121 -11.86 -13.75 -10.79
C LEU A 121 -11.50 -14.91 -11.72
N GLN A 122 -12.11 -16.08 -11.57
CA GLN A 122 -11.90 -17.19 -12.48
C GLN A 122 -12.30 -16.84 -13.92
N GLN A 123 -13.33 -16.02 -14.10
CA GLN A 123 -13.72 -15.54 -15.40
C GLN A 123 -12.83 -14.37 -15.87
N ALA A 124 -12.63 -13.37 -15.00
CA ALA A 124 -11.92 -12.14 -15.34
C ALA A 124 -10.44 -12.37 -15.70
N GLN A 125 -9.74 -13.30 -15.03
CA GLN A 125 -8.31 -13.53 -15.29
C GLN A 125 -8.01 -14.17 -16.66
N GLU A 126 -9.00 -14.75 -17.32
CA GLU A 126 -8.90 -15.31 -18.66
C GLU A 126 -9.51 -14.37 -19.73
N GLY A 127 -10.16 -13.27 -19.29
CA GLY A 127 -10.76 -12.27 -20.16
C GLY A 127 -9.78 -11.21 -20.64
N LYS A 128 -10.24 -10.39 -21.58
CA LYS A 128 -9.47 -9.27 -22.14
C LYS A 128 -9.86 -7.93 -21.55
N GLU A 129 -11.19 -7.70 -21.40
CA GLU A 129 -11.70 -6.44 -20.92
C GLU A 129 -13.07 -6.57 -20.25
N ILE A 130 -13.35 -5.66 -19.32
CA ILE A 130 -14.69 -5.41 -18.78
C ILE A 130 -15.13 -4.05 -19.31
N THR A 131 -16.33 -3.98 -19.89
CA THR A 131 -16.89 -2.76 -20.47
C THR A 131 -18.26 -2.44 -19.88
N LEU A 132 -18.62 -1.17 -19.86
CA LEU A 132 -20.03 -0.78 -19.78
C LEU A 132 -20.70 -0.98 -21.13
N GLN A 133 -22.01 -1.21 -21.11
CA GLN A 133 -22.81 -1.51 -22.29
C GLN A 133 -22.70 -0.46 -23.41
N ASN A 134 -22.34 0.79 -23.10
CA ASN A 134 -22.09 1.85 -24.08
C ASN A 134 -20.69 1.77 -24.74
N GLY A 135 -19.80 0.88 -24.26
CA GLY A 135 -18.46 0.70 -24.78
C GLY A 135 -17.45 1.84 -24.54
N LEU A 136 -17.88 2.94 -23.89
CA LEU A 136 -17.00 4.11 -23.64
C LEU A 136 -16.11 3.94 -22.41
N GLN A 137 -16.59 3.21 -21.42
CA GLN A 137 -15.85 2.92 -20.20
C GLN A 137 -15.44 1.45 -20.23
N SER A 138 -14.16 1.20 -19.99
CA SER A 138 -13.60 -0.15 -19.98
C SER A 138 -12.48 -0.32 -18.96
N ILE A 139 -12.28 -1.56 -18.55
CA ILE A 139 -11.15 -2.00 -17.73
C ILE A 139 -10.38 -3.05 -18.55
N SER A 140 -9.15 -2.75 -18.91
CA SER A 140 -8.25 -3.75 -19.48
C SER A 140 -7.89 -4.79 -18.42
N LEU A 141 -8.00 -6.06 -18.76
CA LEU A 141 -7.61 -7.18 -17.90
C LEU A 141 -6.17 -7.64 -18.16
N LYS A 142 -5.43 -6.93 -19.02
CA LYS A 142 -4.03 -7.20 -19.31
C LYS A 142 -3.17 -7.02 -18.04
N GLY A 143 -2.62 -8.13 -17.57
CA GLY A 143 -1.79 -8.14 -16.37
C GLY A 143 -2.53 -8.49 -15.07
N LEU A 144 -3.86 -8.57 -15.07
CA LEU A 144 -4.63 -8.94 -13.88
C LEU A 144 -4.14 -10.26 -13.27
N LYS A 145 -4.03 -11.32 -14.06
CA LYS A 145 -3.58 -12.64 -13.58
C LYS A 145 -2.20 -12.58 -12.92
N ALA A 146 -1.26 -11.82 -13.49
CA ALA A 146 0.07 -11.63 -12.91
C ALA A 146 0.01 -10.82 -11.60
N ALA A 147 -0.83 -9.79 -11.53
CA ALA A 147 -1.06 -9.02 -10.31
C ALA A 147 -1.64 -9.89 -9.18
N LEU A 148 -2.62 -10.72 -9.48
CA LEU A 148 -3.21 -11.67 -8.54
C LEU A 148 -2.19 -12.71 -8.04
N LEU A 149 -1.38 -13.27 -8.95
CA LEU A 149 -0.32 -14.22 -8.59
C LEU A 149 0.74 -13.57 -7.70
N PHE A 150 1.10 -12.31 -7.96
CA PHE A 150 2.00 -11.55 -7.09
C PHE A 150 1.43 -11.43 -5.68
N ILE A 151 0.13 -11.14 -5.53
CA ILE A 151 -0.55 -11.07 -4.23
C ILE A 151 -0.55 -12.45 -3.55
N ASP A 152 -0.88 -13.52 -4.27
CA ASP A 152 -0.82 -14.89 -3.75
C ASP A 152 0.58 -15.23 -3.22
N ASN A 153 1.63 -14.94 -3.98
CA ASN A 153 3.02 -15.15 -3.56
C ASN A 153 3.39 -14.33 -2.32
N ARG A 154 3.01 -13.05 -2.33
CA ARG A 154 3.30 -12.13 -1.24
C ARG A 154 2.68 -12.57 0.07
N GLN A 155 1.48 -13.13 0.01
CA GLN A 155 0.72 -13.63 1.13
C GLN A 155 0.96 -15.12 1.43
N LYS A 156 1.88 -15.77 0.68
CA LYS A 156 2.20 -17.22 0.82
C LYS A 156 0.98 -18.13 0.62
N ARG A 157 0.12 -17.79 -0.32
CA ARG A 157 -1.10 -18.55 -0.64
C ARG A 157 -0.96 -19.51 -1.80
N VAL A 158 0.11 -19.42 -2.59
CA VAL A 158 0.34 -20.33 -3.73
C VAL A 158 0.39 -21.77 -3.22
N GLY A 159 -0.42 -22.65 -3.82
CA GLY A 159 -0.64 -24.03 -3.37
C GLY A 159 -1.79 -24.21 -2.37
N SER A 160 -2.35 -23.13 -1.82
CA SER A 160 -3.50 -23.17 -0.93
C SER A 160 -4.81 -23.09 -1.71
N GLU A 161 -5.87 -23.67 -1.11
CA GLU A 161 -7.26 -23.51 -1.59
C GLU A 161 -7.69 -22.03 -1.67
N THR A 162 -7.07 -21.15 -0.87
CA THR A 162 -7.39 -19.72 -0.78
C THR A 162 -6.64 -18.84 -1.78
N ALA A 163 -5.75 -19.39 -2.59
CA ALA A 163 -5.10 -18.66 -3.67
C ALA A 163 -6.10 -18.21 -4.73
N TRP A 164 -5.87 -17.06 -5.35
CA TRP A 164 -6.70 -16.58 -6.47
C TRP A 164 -6.28 -17.17 -7.83
N VAL A 165 -4.98 -17.39 -8.00
CA VAL A 165 -4.41 -17.93 -9.25
C VAL A 165 -3.72 -19.25 -9.01
N GLY A 166 -2.78 -19.30 -8.11
CA GLY A 166 -1.98 -20.49 -7.80
C GLY A 166 -2.67 -21.47 -6.85
N LYS A 167 -3.96 -21.79 -7.08
CA LYS A 167 -4.73 -22.72 -6.23
C LYS A 167 -4.08 -24.10 -6.16
N GLY A 168 -4.17 -24.69 -4.99
CA GLY A 168 -3.76 -26.06 -4.68
C GLY A 168 -4.65 -26.67 -3.62
N GLU A 169 -4.20 -27.76 -3.03
CA GLU A 169 -4.98 -28.56 -2.05
C GLU A 169 -4.62 -28.22 -0.59
N GLU A 170 -3.67 -27.33 -0.36
CA GLU A 170 -3.29 -26.95 1.00
C GLU A 170 -4.42 -26.21 1.71
N PRO A 171 -4.76 -26.60 2.96
CA PRO A 171 -5.87 -26.00 3.68
C PRO A 171 -5.61 -24.52 4.00
N PRO A 172 -6.64 -23.71 4.25
CA PRO A 172 -6.47 -22.27 4.58
C PRO A 172 -5.51 -22.01 5.74
N LEU A 173 -5.45 -22.89 6.73
CA LEU A 173 -4.57 -22.78 7.90
C LEU A 173 -3.07 -22.96 7.57
N SER A 174 -2.73 -23.45 6.37
CA SER A 174 -1.33 -23.48 5.89
C SER A 174 -0.78 -22.09 5.59
N VAL A 175 -1.67 -21.12 5.36
CA VAL A 175 -1.28 -19.73 5.06
C VAL A 175 -0.77 -19.05 6.34
N PRO A 176 0.46 -18.55 6.37
CA PRO A 176 1.02 -17.92 7.55
C PRO A 176 0.25 -16.64 7.93
N PRO A 177 0.24 -16.28 9.23
CA PRO A 177 -0.37 -15.03 9.66
C PRO A 177 0.30 -13.81 9.04
N ALA A 178 -0.40 -12.68 9.06
CA ALA A 178 0.20 -11.40 8.65
C ALA A 178 1.45 -11.12 9.48
N PRO A 179 2.51 -10.54 8.86
CA PRO A 179 3.68 -10.11 9.60
C PRO A 179 3.31 -9.19 10.77
N ALA A 180 3.92 -9.40 11.92
CA ALA A 180 3.67 -8.58 13.09
C ALA A 180 4.03 -7.11 12.83
N LEU A 181 3.22 -6.20 13.35
CA LEU A 181 3.59 -4.79 13.37
C LEU A 181 4.84 -4.58 14.22
N ARG A 182 5.70 -3.67 13.77
CA ARG A 182 6.78 -3.20 14.64
C ARG A 182 6.17 -2.54 15.87
N THR A 183 6.42 -3.09 17.02
CA THR A 183 6.20 -2.36 18.27
C THR A 183 7.29 -1.30 18.37
N VAL A 184 6.88 -0.05 18.29
CA VAL A 184 7.76 1.04 18.68
C VAL A 184 7.92 0.91 20.21
N GLY A 185 9.16 0.67 20.68
CA GLY A 185 9.46 0.70 22.11
C GLY A 185 8.99 2.04 22.69
N LYS A 186 8.73 2.07 24.00
CA LYS A 186 8.38 3.31 24.69
C LYS A 186 9.47 4.34 24.38
N ALA A 187 9.10 5.39 23.65
CA ALA A 187 10.05 6.42 23.27
C ALA A 187 10.55 7.11 24.56
N GLU A 188 11.85 7.31 24.68
CA GLU A 188 12.38 8.25 25.64
C GLU A 188 11.81 9.63 25.28
N VAL A 189 11.13 10.25 26.21
CA VAL A 189 10.58 11.59 26.02
C VAL A 189 11.59 12.58 26.58
N ALA A 190 11.77 13.72 25.92
CA ALA A 190 12.62 14.80 26.42
C ALA A 190 12.17 15.19 27.82
N GLN A 191 13.08 15.14 28.78
CA GLN A 191 12.85 15.56 30.19
C GLN A 191 13.02 17.08 30.33
N SER A 192 13.87 17.66 29.49
CA SER A 192 14.19 19.08 29.53
C SER A 192 13.61 19.82 28.33
N PRO A 193 12.89 20.92 28.50
CA PRO A 193 12.47 21.78 27.41
C PRO A 193 13.70 22.33 26.67
N LEU A 194 13.53 22.72 25.41
CA LEU A 194 14.57 23.43 24.67
C LEU A 194 14.81 24.79 25.30
N SER A 195 16.07 25.14 25.58
CA SER A 195 16.45 26.47 25.95
C SER A 195 16.27 27.45 24.78
N ARG A 196 16.24 28.75 25.05
CA ARG A 196 16.14 29.77 24.00
C ARG A 196 17.33 29.69 23.03
N ASP A 197 18.52 29.46 23.55
CA ASP A 197 19.75 29.41 22.73
C ASP A 197 19.75 28.15 21.82
N GLU A 198 19.40 26.99 22.38
CA GLU A 198 19.23 25.77 21.59
C GLU A 198 18.17 25.95 20.46
N LEU A 199 17.06 26.59 20.78
CA LEU A 199 15.99 26.83 19.81
C LEU A 199 16.45 27.78 18.70
N ASN A 200 17.18 28.83 19.02
CA ASN A 200 17.73 29.76 18.04
C ASN A 200 18.71 29.04 17.09
N GLU A 201 19.67 28.28 17.63
CA GLU A 201 20.62 27.51 16.83
C GLU A 201 19.91 26.49 15.90
N LEU A 202 18.88 25.84 16.39
CA LEU A 202 18.10 24.89 15.60
C LEU A 202 17.29 25.58 14.50
N ILE A 203 16.74 26.75 14.76
CA ILE A 203 16.05 27.58 13.75
C ILE A 203 17.03 28.05 12.68
N ASP A 204 18.22 28.52 13.08
CA ASP A 204 19.26 28.96 12.15
C ASP A 204 19.72 27.79 11.25
N TYR A 205 19.94 26.62 11.84
CA TYR A 205 20.23 25.41 11.09
C TYR A 205 19.07 25.02 10.14
N GLY A 206 17.81 25.15 10.61
CA GLY A 206 16.62 24.93 9.77
C GLY A 206 16.55 25.85 8.55
N ASN A 207 16.87 27.14 8.74
CA ASN A 207 16.98 28.12 7.66
C ASN A 207 18.09 27.75 6.65
N GLU A 208 19.24 27.32 7.17
CA GLU A 208 20.35 26.87 6.30
C GLU A 208 19.92 25.66 5.46
N ARG A 209 19.29 24.64 6.07
CA ARG A 209 18.79 23.46 5.34
C ARG A 209 17.71 23.78 4.33
N MET A 210 16.80 24.66 4.68
CA MET A 210 15.74 25.12 3.80
C MET A 210 16.29 25.84 2.57
N ASN A 211 17.30 26.70 2.76
CA ASN A 211 17.95 27.41 1.68
C ASN A 211 18.81 26.50 0.78
N ALA A 212 19.37 25.44 1.35
CA ALA A 212 20.17 24.46 0.60
C ALA A 212 19.29 23.41 -0.15
N SER A 213 18.00 23.37 0.10
CA SER A 213 17.09 22.39 -0.50
C SER A 213 16.31 22.98 -1.67
N PRO A 214 16.07 22.22 -2.74
CA PRO A 214 15.30 22.67 -3.91
C PRO A 214 13.80 22.73 -3.61
N CYS A 215 13.39 23.67 -2.77
CA CYS A 215 12.01 23.86 -2.36
C CYS A 215 11.31 24.92 -3.21
N SER A 216 10.11 24.63 -3.68
CA SER A 216 9.31 25.54 -4.53
C SER A 216 8.46 26.53 -3.73
N LEU A 217 8.25 26.29 -2.43
CA LEU A 217 7.45 27.17 -1.60
C LEU A 217 8.15 28.54 -1.43
N ASP A 218 7.37 29.61 -1.56
CA ASP A 218 7.83 30.99 -1.33
C ASP A 218 8.53 31.10 0.03
N PRO A 219 9.73 31.68 0.12
CA PRO A 219 10.49 31.85 1.37
C PRO A 219 9.68 32.46 2.52
N PHE A 220 8.82 33.44 2.25
CA PHE A 220 7.97 34.08 3.27
C PHE A 220 6.84 33.19 3.78
N ARG A 221 6.56 32.09 3.11
CA ARG A 221 5.53 31.11 3.51
C ARG A 221 6.10 29.84 4.09
N ARG A 222 7.43 29.75 4.17
CA ARG A 222 8.10 28.56 4.71
C ARG A 222 8.05 28.58 6.24
N GLU A 223 7.82 27.40 6.80
CA GLU A 223 7.77 27.20 8.25
C GLU A 223 8.91 26.27 8.68
N ILE A 224 9.43 26.55 9.88
CA ILE A 224 10.36 25.66 10.58
C ILE A 224 9.67 25.19 11.84
N ARG A 225 9.64 23.87 12.04
CA ARG A 225 9.10 23.25 13.24
C ARG A 225 10.20 22.47 13.94
N VAL A 226 10.33 22.70 15.25
CA VAL A 226 11.31 22.03 16.09
C VAL A 226 10.57 21.31 17.20
N THR A 227 10.76 20.00 17.30
CA THR A 227 10.13 19.15 18.32
C THR A 227 11.21 18.38 19.08
N ALA A 228 11.34 18.61 20.38
CA ALA A 228 12.23 17.82 21.21
C ALA A 228 11.74 16.37 21.29
N LEU A 229 12.60 15.42 20.92
CA LEU A 229 12.31 13.99 21.01
C LEU A 229 12.91 13.40 22.29
N THR A 230 14.16 13.71 22.56
CA THR A 230 14.89 13.32 23.77
C THR A 230 15.70 14.51 24.28
N ASP A 231 16.42 14.33 25.39
CA ASP A 231 17.34 15.35 25.89
C ASP A 231 18.56 15.57 24.98
N GLU A 232 18.76 14.71 23.99
CA GLU A 232 19.87 14.80 23.04
C GLU A 232 19.42 15.13 21.59
N LYS A 233 18.17 14.83 21.23
CA LYS A 233 17.71 14.87 19.84
C LYS A 233 16.41 15.63 19.67
N VAL A 234 16.33 16.32 18.55
CA VAL A 234 15.13 17.00 18.08
C VAL A 234 14.76 16.54 16.67
N LEU A 235 13.49 16.60 16.37
CA LEU A 235 12.98 16.54 15.01
C LEU A 235 12.85 17.99 14.49
N LEU A 236 13.63 18.31 13.47
CA LEU A 236 13.54 19.56 12.74
C LEU A 236 12.80 19.31 11.43
N MET A 237 11.77 20.09 11.16
CA MET A 237 11.00 20.01 9.93
C MET A 237 10.95 21.37 9.24
N THR A 238 11.13 21.40 7.94
CA THR A 238 10.97 22.61 7.12
C THR A 238 9.94 22.36 6.02
N SER A 239 9.01 23.29 5.83
CA SER A 239 8.07 23.21 4.71
C SER A 239 8.80 23.46 3.39
N CYS A 240 8.51 22.68 2.37
CA CYS A 240 9.24 22.68 1.09
C CYS A 240 8.33 23.00 -0.10
N GLU A 241 7.17 22.36 -0.16
CA GLU A 241 6.20 22.53 -1.23
C GLU A 241 4.80 22.62 -0.66
N ALA A 242 3.92 23.36 -1.31
CA ALA A 242 2.51 23.43 -0.94
C ALA A 242 1.65 22.95 -2.11
N GLY A 243 0.87 21.89 -1.87
CA GLY A 243 -0.22 21.49 -2.75
C GLY A 243 -1.53 22.20 -2.39
N ALA A 244 -2.60 21.88 -3.10
CA ALA A 244 -3.92 22.46 -2.85
C ALA A 244 -4.47 22.14 -1.46
N TYR A 245 -4.10 20.98 -0.88
CA TYR A 245 -4.63 20.48 0.39
C TYR A 245 -3.56 19.96 1.35
N ASN A 246 -2.31 19.97 0.96
CA ASN A 246 -1.21 19.44 1.77
C ASN A 246 0.06 20.26 1.64
N THR A 247 0.95 20.09 2.60
CA THR A 247 2.31 20.66 2.57
C THR A 247 3.31 19.50 2.63
N VAL A 248 4.29 19.53 1.73
CA VAL A 248 5.44 18.62 1.77
C VAL A 248 6.48 19.20 2.72
N TRP A 249 6.95 18.37 3.64
CA TRP A 249 7.95 18.72 4.63
C TRP A 249 9.22 17.91 4.43
N LEU A 250 10.36 18.55 4.58
CA LEU A 250 11.63 17.89 4.79
C LEU A 250 11.88 17.75 6.28
N ALA A 251 12.46 16.63 6.70
CA ALA A 251 12.68 16.34 8.11
C ALA A 251 14.11 15.89 8.39
N TRP A 252 14.67 16.35 9.50
CA TRP A 252 16.00 15.97 9.97
C TRP A 252 15.95 15.56 11.45
N LEU A 253 16.69 14.50 11.76
CA LEU A 253 17.01 14.16 13.13
C LEU A 253 18.30 14.91 13.51
N VAL A 254 18.20 15.85 14.45
CA VAL A 254 19.24 16.81 14.78
C VAL A 254 19.68 16.61 16.22
N SER A 255 20.98 16.72 16.49
CA SER A 255 21.50 16.80 17.84
C SER A 255 21.20 18.19 18.46
N ARG A 256 20.72 18.22 19.70
CA ARG A 256 20.51 19.48 20.44
C ARG A 256 21.81 20.25 20.67
N LYS A 257 22.93 19.54 20.84
CA LYS A 257 24.24 20.14 21.14
C LYS A 257 25.09 20.44 19.90
N THR A 258 24.86 19.70 18.82
CA THR A 258 25.66 19.79 17.59
C THR A 258 24.75 19.68 16.38
N PRO A 259 23.94 20.73 16.05
CA PRO A 259 22.96 20.68 14.96
C PRO A 259 23.56 20.30 13.61
N HIS A 260 24.80 20.70 13.32
CA HIS A 260 25.46 20.44 12.05
C HIS A 260 25.73 18.94 11.75
N LEU A 261 25.61 18.05 12.73
CA LEU A 261 25.71 16.60 12.56
C LEU A 261 24.34 15.93 12.28
N ALA A 262 23.41 16.67 11.72
CA ALA A 262 22.08 16.20 11.44
C ALA A 262 22.04 15.13 10.33
N ARG A 263 21.09 14.20 10.44
CA ARG A 263 20.75 13.23 9.42
C ARG A 263 19.35 13.47 8.89
N GLN A 264 19.22 13.61 7.57
CA GLN A 264 17.91 13.70 6.93
C GLN A 264 17.13 12.39 7.13
N VAL A 265 15.89 12.51 7.53
CA VAL A 265 14.95 11.40 7.63
C VAL A 265 14.39 11.15 6.23
N ARG A 266 14.60 9.96 5.71
CA ARG A 266 13.96 9.48 4.47
C ARG A 266 12.80 8.56 4.87
N LEU A 267 11.61 8.89 4.45
CA LEU A 267 10.41 8.09 4.60
C LEU A 267 10.24 7.16 3.42
#